data_ea9a32214440fb20964a507051f92784
#
_entry.id   ea9a32214440fb20964a507051f92784
#
_cell.length_a   1.000
_cell.length_b   1.000
_cell.length_c   1.000
_cell.angle_alpha   90.00
_cell.angle_beta   90.00
_cell.angle_gamma   90.00
#
_symmetry.space_group_name_H-M   'P 1'
#
loop_
_entity.id
_entity.type
_entity.pdbx_description
1 polymer ?
#
loop_
_entity_poly.entity_id
_entity_poly.type
_entity_poly.pdbx_seq_one_letter_code
_entity_poly.pdbx_strand_id
1 'polypeptide(L)'
;FVWSAVTYLMGYAADFNQLLILRSTMGISEALYIPSALSLIADWHEGKSRSLAIGIHMTGLYTGQAIGGFGATLAAALSWQQAFHWFGIVGIVYAVVLMLFLHENPNRVVDKKLASEPTKKANPLAGLGIVLTNWAFWVILFYFAAPSLPGWATKNWLPTLFAESLNIPMSEAGPISTITIALSSFVGVIVGGILSDKWV
;
A
#
# COMPACT_ATOMS: atom_id res chain seq x y z
N PHE A 1 -4.98 -10.76 -4.83
CA PHE A 1 -4.54 -12.06 -5.33
C PHE A 1 -3.28 -11.96 -6.17
N VAL A 2 -3.28 -11.13 -7.25
CA VAL A 2 -2.13 -11.00 -8.17
C VAL A 2 -0.85 -10.63 -7.42
N TRP A 3 -0.89 -9.64 -6.55
CA TRP A 3 0.24 -9.23 -5.72
C TRP A 3 0.83 -10.41 -4.94
N SER A 4 -0.01 -11.17 -4.23
CA SER A 4 0.45 -12.30 -3.41
C SER A 4 1.00 -13.46 -4.25
N ALA A 5 0.39 -13.71 -5.40
CA ALA A 5 0.88 -14.71 -6.34
C ALA A 5 2.27 -14.33 -6.90
N VAL A 6 2.45 -13.06 -7.27
CA VAL A 6 3.75 -12.56 -7.74
C VAL A 6 4.79 -12.61 -6.62
N THR A 7 4.41 -12.28 -5.37
CA THR A 7 5.29 -12.42 -4.21
C THR A 7 5.76 -13.87 -4.04
N TYR A 8 4.85 -14.83 -4.17
CA TYR A 8 5.20 -16.25 -4.12
C TYR A 8 6.18 -16.64 -5.24
N LEU A 9 5.93 -16.16 -6.47
CA LEU A 9 6.78 -16.42 -7.62
C LEU A 9 8.18 -15.82 -7.50
N MET A 10 8.36 -14.73 -6.75
CA MET A 10 9.68 -14.16 -6.48
C MET A 10 10.62 -15.14 -5.79
N GLY A 11 10.09 -16.08 -5.01
CA GLY A 11 10.89 -17.13 -4.39
C GLY A 11 11.54 -18.10 -5.38
N TYR A 12 11.09 -18.13 -6.64
CA TYR A 12 11.67 -18.94 -7.72
C TYR A 12 12.63 -18.15 -8.62
N ALA A 13 12.82 -16.86 -8.39
CA ALA A 13 13.68 -16.04 -9.23
C ALA A 13 15.12 -16.56 -9.19
N ALA A 14 15.66 -16.95 -10.34
CA ALA A 14 17.00 -17.48 -10.50
C ALA A 14 18.02 -16.37 -10.83
N ASP A 15 17.58 -15.25 -11.39
CA ASP A 15 18.41 -14.13 -11.77
C ASP A 15 17.77 -12.77 -11.45
N PHE A 16 18.59 -11.72 -11.57
CA PHE A 16 18.16 -10.35 -11.29
C PHE A 16 17.03 -9.88 -12.22
N ASN A 17 17.07 -10.26 -13.50
CA ASN A 17 16.07 -9.80 -14.48
C ASN A 17 14.70 -10.39 -14.17
N GLN A 18 14.62 -11.66 -13.79
CA GLN A 18 13.39 -12.29 -13.35
C GLN A 18 12.83 -11.60 -12.11
N LEU A 19 13.67 -11.33 -11.12
CA LEU A 19 13.26 -10.60 -9.93
C LEU A 19 12.75 -9.19 -10.27
N LEU A 20 13.43 -8.49 -11.18
CA LEU A 20 13.04 -7.15 -11.63
C LEU A 20 11.66 -7.16 -12.31
N ILE A 21 11.41 -8.11 -13.21
CA ILE A 21 10.12 -8.27 -13.89
C ILE A 21 9.02 -8.56 -12.89
N LEU A 22 9.23 -9.48 -11.95
CA LEU A 22 8.27 -9.82 -10.92
C LEU A 22 7.99 -8.62 -10.01
N ARG A 23 9.02 -7.86 -9.59
CA ARG A 23 8.85 -6.62 -8.81
C ARG A 23 8.06 -5.56 -9.57
N SER A 24 8.32 -5.39 -10.85
CA SER A 24 7.57 -4.46 -11.69
C SER A 24 6.09 -4.85 -11.80
N THR A 25 5.82 -6.15 -12.03
CA THR A 25 4.45 -6.67 -12.08
C THR A 25 3.73 -6.52 -10.73
N MET A 26 4.44 -6.73 -9.62
CA MET A 26 3.92 -6.49 -8.28
C MET A 26 3.53 -5.03 -8.08
N GLY A 27 4.41 -4.08 -8.50
CA GLY A 27 4.14 -2.65 -8.37
C GLY A 27 2.89 -2.19 -9.13
N ILE A 28 2.62 -2.74 -10.32
CA ILE A 28 1.38 -2.47 -11.06
C ILE A 28 0.15 -2.91 -10.27
N SER A 29 0.17 -4.10 -9.68
CA SER A 29 -0.95 -4.61 -8.88
C SER A 29 -1.11 -3.86 -7.55
N GLU A 30 -0.01 -3.44 -6.94
CA GLU A 30 0.00 -2.65 -5.70
C GLU A 30 -0.60 -1.25 -5.89
N ALA A 31 -0.33 -0.61 -7.03
CA ALA A 31 -0.86 0.72 -7.35
C ALA A 31 -2.39 0.78 -7.36
N LEU A 32 -3.07 -0.32 -7.65
CA LEU A 32 -4.53 -0.43 -7.66
C LEU A 32 -5.15 -0.62 -6.27
N TYR A 33 -4.35 -0.98 -5.25
CA TYR A 33 -4.86 -1.37 -3.94
C TYR A 33 -5.50 -0.20 -3.18
N ILE A 34 -4.76 0.89 -2.96
CA ILE A 34 -5.25 2.01 -2.14
C ILE A 34 -6.52 2.65 -2.71
N PRO A 35 -6.60 3.00 -4.00
CA PRO A 35 -7.82 3.55 -4.57
C PRO A 35 -9.02 2.61 -4.40
N SER A 36 -8.83 1.32 -4.64
CA SER A 36 -9.91 0.33 -4.52
C SER A 36 -10.37 0.14 -3.07
N ALA A 37 -9.43 0.06 -2.12
CA ALA A 37 -9.74 -0.08 -0.71
C ALA A 37 -10.48 1.14 -0.16
N LEU A 38 -10.03 2.35 -0.48
CA LEU A 38 -10.69 3.58 -0.04
C LEU A 38 -12.07 3.75 -0.66
N SER A 39 -12.25 3.38 -1.93
CA SER A 39 -13.56 3.39 -2.58
C SER A 39 -14.52 2.44 -1.88
N LEU A 40 -14.09 1.20 -1.61
CA LEU A 40 -14.92 0.21 -0.93
C LEU A 40 -15.29 0.65 0.50
N ILE A 41 -14.34 1.21 1.26
CA ILE A 41 -14.61 1.76 2.58
C ILE A 41 -15.63 2.90 2.50
N ALA A 42 -15.52 3.77 1.49
CA ALA A 42 -16.46 4.86 1.29
C ALA A 42 -17.88 4.38 0.93
N ASP A 43 -18.00 3.26 0.24
CA ASP A 43 -19.29 2.67 -0.13
C ASP A 43 -20.02 2.04 1.08
N TRP A 44 -19.29 1.57 2.09
CA TRP A 44 -19.87 0.93 3.28
C TRP A 44 -20.00 1.88 4.49
N HIS A 45 -19.28 3.00 4.50
CA HIS A 45 -19.23 3.92 5.64
C HIS A 45 -19.54 5.35 5.20
N GLU A 46 -20.58 5.91 5.78
CA GLU A 46 -21.00 7.29 5.53
C GLU A 46 -20.72 8.21 6.73
N GLY A 47 -20.57 9.52 6.47
CA GLY A 47 -20.39 10.54 7.49
C GLY A 47 -19.20 10.28 8.41
N LYS A 48 -19.44 10.35 9.73
CA LYS A 48 -18.38 10.24 10.75
C LYS A 48 -17.71 8.86 10.82
N SER A 49 -18.39 7.79 10.42
CA SER A 49 -17.83 6.44 10.47
C SER A 49 -16.78 6.19 9.40
N ARG A 50 -16.82 6.94 8.29
CA ARG A 50 -15.87 6.81 7.18
C ARG A 50 -14.42 7.13 7.60
N SER A 51 -14.22 8.22 8.32
CA SER A 51 -12.89 8.63 8.79
C SER A 51 -12.31 7.61 9.76
N LEU A 52 -13.13 7.06 10.65
CA LEU A 52 -12.70 6.00 11.57
C LEU A 52 -12.32 4.71 10.80
N ALA A 53 -13.12 4.29 9.84
CA ALA A 53 -12.84 3.09 9.05
C ALA A 53 -11.54 3.24 8.23
N ILE A 54 -11.29 4.42 7.63
CA ILE A 54 -10.03 4.73 6.97
C ILE A 54 -8.86 4.69 7.97
N GLY A 55 -9.04 5.26 9.16
CA GLY A 55 -8.02 5.24 10.21
C GLY A 55 -7.64 3.82 10.63
N ILE A 56 -8.62 2.94 10.86
CA ILE A 56 -8.40 1.52 11.16
C ILE A 56 -7.65 0.83 10.01
N HIS A 57 -8.05 1.10 8.78
CA HIS A 57 -7.38 0.55 7.60
C HIS A 57 -5.90 0.99 7.52
N MET A 58 -5.60 2.26 7.76
CA MET A 58 -4.23 2.78 7.81
C MET A 58 -3.42 2.17 8.95
N THR A 59 -4.04 1.93 10.11
CA THR A 59 -3.38 1.21 11.23
C THR A 59 -2.97 -0.20 10.80
N GLY A 60 -3.81 -0.92 10.05
CA GLY A 60 -3.47 -2.21 9.46
C GLY A 60 -2.24 -2.13 8.54
N LEU A 61 -2.14 -1.10 7.71
CA LEU A 61 -0.98 -0.85 6.84
C LEU A 61 0.31 -0.68 7.64
N TYR A 62 0.32 0.16 8.68
CA TYR A 62 1.51 0.38 9.52
C TYR A 62 1.89 -0.88 10.30
N THR A 63 0.91 -1.62 10.81
CA THR A 63 1.15 -2.91 11.47
C THR A 63 1.79 -3.91 10.49
N GLY A 64 1.28 -4.00 9.27
CA GLY A 64 1.87 -4.83 8.21
C GLY A 64 3.31 -4.43 7.88
N GLN A 65 3.60 -3.13 7.80
CA GLN A 65 4.97 -2.64 7.59
C GLN A 65 5.92 -3.02 8.74
N ALA A 66 5.47 -2.91 10.00
CA ALA A 66 6.26 -3.30 11.14
C ALA A 66 6.59 -4.81 11.12
N ILE A 67 5.58 -5.65 10.88
CA ILE A 67 5.74 -7.10 10.78
C ILE A 67 6.62 -7.48 9.56
N GLY A 68 6.50 -6.75 8.45
CA GLY A 68 7.27 -6.99 7.24
C GLY A 68 8.79 -6.94 7.44
N GLY A 69 9.28 -6.18 8.42
CA GLY A 69 10.70 -6.12 8.77
C GLY A 69 11.26 -7.46 9.25
N PHE A 70 10.44 -8.32 9.83
CA PHE A 70 10.84 -9.68 10.22
C PHE A 70 11.08 -10.61 9.02
N GLY A 71 10.81 -10.16 7.80
CA GLY A 71 11.19 -10.86 6.58
C GLY A 71 12.68 -11.11 6.48
N ALA A 72 13.52 -10.16 6.93
CA ALA A 72 14.96 -10.34 7.00
C ALA A 72 15.37 -11.41 8.03
N THR A 73 14.69 -11.46 9.18
CA THR A 73 14.89 -12.50 10.21
C THR A 73 14.51 -13.87 9.68
N LEU A 74 13.38 -13.96 8.99
CA LEU A 74 12.92 -15.20 8.35
C LEU A 74 13.86 -15.66 7.23
N ALA A 75 14.38 -14.73 6.44
CA ALA A 75 15.35 -15.01 5.39
C ALA A 75 16.69 -15.49 5.94
N ALA A 76 17.13 -14.98 7.10
CA ALA A 76 18.32 -15.44 7.77
C ALA A 76 18.15 -16.85 8.39
N ALA A 77 16.96 -17.18 8.89
CA ALA A 77 16.66 -18.46 9.49
C ALA A 77 16.45 -19.59 8.47
N LEU A 78 15.85 -19.27 7.32
CA LEU A 78 15.49 -20.25 6.29
C LEU A 78 16.26 -20.00 4.99
N SER A 79 15.77 -19.05 4.19
CA SER A 79 16.38 -18.44 3.00
C SER A 79 15.48 -17.32 2.51
N TRP A 80 15.99 -16.41 1.69
CA TRP A 80 15.18 -15.33 1.14
C TRP A 80 14.08 -15.85 0.20
N GLN A 81 14.33 -16.94 -0.54
CA GLN A 81 13.35 -17.62 -1.39
C GLN A 81 12.17 -18.13 -0.56
N GLN A 82 12.47 -18.83 0.53
CA GLN A 82 11.44 -19.36 1.41
C GLN A 82 10.64 -18.25 2.11
N ALA A 83 11.28 -17.14 2.46
CA ALA A 83 10.56 -15.98 3.00
C ALA A 83 9.50 -15.46 1.99
N PHE A 84 9.85 -15.32 0.70
CA PHE A 84 8.89 -14.95 -0.34
C PHE A 84 7.77 -15.97 -0.52
N HIS A 85 8.08 -17.27 -0.47
CA HIS A 85 7.06 -18.32 -0.54
C HIS A 85 6.07 -18.22 0.63
N TRP A 86 6.55 -18.09 1.86
CA TRP A 86 5.67 -17.97 3.03
C TRP A 86 4.80 -16.74 2.97
N PHE A 87 5.36 -15.56 2.69
CA PHE A 87 4.56 -14.34 2.55
C PHE A 87 3.55 -14.43 1.40
N GLY A 88 3.96 -15.02 0.28
CA GLY A 88 3.07 -15.25 -0.86
C GLY A 88 1.91 -16.17 -0.52
N ILE A 89 2.15 -17.31 0.15
CA ILE A 89 1.10 -18.25 0.57
C ILE A 89 0.13 -17.60 1.53
N VAL A 90 0.62 -16.93 2.57
CA VAL A 90 -0.24 -16.21 3.53
C VAL A 90 -1.10 -15.17 2.82
N GLY A 91 -0.51 -14.42 1.88
CA GLY A 91 -1.23 -13.43 1.10
C GLY A 91 -2.27 -14.04 0.16
N ILE A 92 -2.00 -15.19 -0.48
CA ILE A 92 -2.96 -15.90 -1.33
C ILE A 92 -4.13 -16.40 -0.50
N VAL A 93 -3.87 -17.05 0.65
CA VAL A 93 -4.92 -17.51 1.56
C VAL A 93 -5.80 -16.35 2.01
N TYR A 94 -5.18 -15.24 2.42
CA TYR A 94 -5.90 -14.03 2.80
C TYR A 94 -6.74 -13.45 1.65
N ALA A 95 -6.20 -13.43 0.44
CA ALA A 95 -6.93 -12.96 -0.74
C ALA A 95 -8.15 -13.84 -1.05
N VAL A 96 -8.04 -15.18 -0.88
CA VAL A 96 -9.18 -16.09 -1.03
C VAL A 96 -10.24 -15.81 0.04
N VAL A 97 -9.84 -15.61 1.30
CA VAL A 97 -10.77 -15.23 2.37
C VAL A 97 -11.49 -13.92 2.02
N LEU A 98 -10.76 -12.90 1.56
CA LEU A 98 -11.38 -11.64 1.12
C LEU A 98 -12.35 -11.84 -0.04
N MET A 99 -12.02 -12.65 -1.05
CA MET A 99 -12.93 -12.93 -2.17
C MET A 99 -14.23 -13.62 -1.74
N LEU A 100 -14.18 -14.42 -0.67
CA LEU A 100 -15.36 -15.11 -0.15
C LEU A 100 -16.25 -14.21 0.72
N PHE A 101 -15.65 -13.29 1.48
CA PHE A 101 -16.37 -12.50 2.48
C PHE A 101 -16.58 -11.04 2.10
N LEU A 102 -15.76 -10.49 1.19
CA LEU A 102 -15.84 -9.10 0.81
C LEU A 102 -16.85 -8.93 -0.34
N HIS A 103 -17.94 -8.23 -0.06
CA HIS A 103 -18.99 -7.97 -1.04
C HIS A 103 -19.14 -6.46 -1.27
N GLU A 104 -19.56 -6.08 -2.45
CA GLU A 104 -19.95 -4.70 -2.74
C GLU A 104 -21.21 -4.34 -1.96
N ASN A 105 -21.32 -3.07 -1.59
CA ASN A 105 -22.52 -2.60 -0.88
C ASN A 105 -23.74 -2.63 -1.83
N PRO A 106 -24.74 -3.47 -1.56
CA PRO A 106 -25.93 -3.58 -2.41
C PRO A 106 -26.76 -2.29 -2.42
N ASN A 107 -26.62 -1.45 -1.38
CA ASN A 107 -27.32 -0.18 -1.24
C ASN A 107 -26.52 1.00 -1.81
N ARG A 108 -25.44 0.74 -2.53
CA ARG A 108 -24.68 1.80 -3.20
C ARG A 108 -25.64 2.64 -4.05
N VAL A 109 -25.88 3.87 -3.63
CA VAL A 109 -26.62 4.85 -4.39
C VAL A 109 -25.77 5.24 -5.59
N VAL A 110 -25.84 4.44 -6.62
CA VAL A 110 -25.46 4.91 -7.96
C VAL A 110 -26.46 5.99 -8.27
N ASP A 111 -26.00 7.24 -8.33
CA ASP A 111 -26.86 8.37 -8.63
C ASP A 111 -27.56 8.03 -9.96
N LYS A 112 -28.85 7.63 -9.86
CA LYS A 112 -29.64 7.16 -11.02
C LYS A 112 -29.71 8.20 -12.12
N LYS A 113 -29.44 9.48 -11.80
CA LYS A 113 -29.30 10.55 -12.77
C LYS A 113 -28.03 10.42 -13.61
N LEU A 114 -26.92 9.96 -13.05
CA LEU A 114 -25.70 9.66 -13.79
C LEU A 114 -25.77 8.35 -14.57
N ALA A 115 -26.57 7.38 -14.10
CA ALA A 115 -26.78 6.10 -14.77
C ALA A 115 -27.84 6.16 -15.89
N SER A 116 -28.72 7.16 -15.89
CA SER A 116 -29.77 7.32 -16.90
C SER A 116 -29.35 8.19 -18.10
N GLU A 117 -28.26 8.91 -18.01
CA GLU A 117 -27.65 9.44 -19.24
C GLU A 117 -26.98 8.28 -20.00
N PRO A 118 -27.28 8.09 -21.30
CA PRO A 118 -26.56 7.12 -22.10
C PRO A 118 -25.10 7.50 -22.03
N THR A 119 -24.33 6.77 -21.24
CA THR A 119 -22.88 6.94 -21.15
C THR A 119 -22.35 6.78 -22.58
N LYS A 120 -22.17 7.87 -23.31
CA LYS A 120 -21.26 7.89 -24.45
C LYS A 120 -20.03 7.20 -23.90
N LYS A 121 -19.67 6.05 -24.49
CA LYS A 121 -18.50 5.26 -24.09
C LYS A 121 -17.39 6.24 -23.74
N ALA A 122 -17.18 6.47 -22.44
CA ALA A 122 -16.24 7.49 -22.00
C ALA A 122 -14.89 7.03 -22.53
N ASN A 123 -14.35 7.76 -23.47
CA ASN A 123 -13.04 7.46 -23.99
C ASN A 123 -12.06 7.71 -22.83
N PRO A 124 -11.44 6.68 -22.26
CA PRO A 124 -10.55 6.84 -21.10
C PRO A 124 -9.40 7.82 -21.39
N LEU A 125 -9.00 7.93 -22.65
CA LEU A 125 -7.99 8.89 -23.11
C LEU A 125 -8.50 10.35 -23.04
N ALA A 126 -9.79 10.59 -23.27
CA ALA A 126 -10.36 11.94 -23.14
C ALA A 126 -10.41 12.36 -21.65
N GLY A 127 -10.74 11.43 -20.74
CA GLY A 127 -10.67 11.67 -19.30
C GLY A 127 -9.26 12.01 -18.83
N LEU A 128 -8.26 11.27 -19.33
CA LEU A 128 -6.86 11.55 -19.05
C LEU A 128 -6.43 12.94 -19.54
N GLY A 129 -6.87 13.35 -20.73
CA GLY A 129 -6.61 14.69 -21.28
C GLY A 129 -7.13 15.80 -20.37
N ILE A 130 -8.36 15.67 -19.83
CA ILE A 130 -8.97 16.65 -18.92
C ILE A 130 -8.15 16.75 -17.63
N VAL A 131 -7.71 15.62 -17.08
CA VAL A 131 -6.90 15.60 -15.84
C VAL A 131 -5.54 16.26 -16.09
N LEU A 132 -4.83 15.91 -17.16
CA LEU A 132 -3.49 16.42 -17.45
C LEU A 132 -3.47 17.92 -17.83
N THR A 133 -4.57 18.48 -18.34
CA THR A 133 -4.68 19.92 -18.64
C THR A 133 -5.03 20.76 -17.41
N ASN A 134 -5.46 20.13 -16.31
CA ASN A 134 -5.81 20.85 -15.10
C ASN A 134 -4.57 21.15 -14.24
N TRP A 135 -4.24 22.44 -14.08
CA TRP A 135 -3.10 22.87 -13.24
C TRP A 135 -3.18 22.37 -11.79
N ALA A 136 -4.39 22.36 -11.20
CA ALA A 136 -4.58 21.86 -9.83
C ALA A 136 -4.14 20.39 -9.67
N PHE A 137 -4.32 19.57 -10.72
CA PHE A 137 -3.84 18.20 -10.73
C PHE A 137 -2.31 18.11 -10.53
N TRP A 138 -1.56 18.97 -11.26
CA TRP A 138 -0.10 18.98 -11.17
C TRP A 138 0.38 19.46 -9.80
N VAL A 139 -0.25 20.49 -9.23
CA VAL A 139 0.07 20.97 -7.87
C VAL A 139 -0.13 19.86 -6.84
N ILE A 140 -1.27 19.17 -6.88
CA ILE A 140 -1.57 18.04 -6.00
C ILE A 140 -0.58 16.89 -6.23
N LEU A 141 -0.30 16.57 -7.48
CA LEU A 141 0.66 15.52 -7.83
C LEU A 141 2.05 15.82 -7.24
N PHE A 142 2.56 17.03 -7.42
CA PHE A 142 3.84 17.43 -6.85
C PHE A 142 3.84 17.46 -5.32
N TYR A 143 2.74 17.91 -4.72
CA TYR A 143 2.58 17.93 -3.27
C TYR A 143 2.71 16.53 -2.66
N PHE A 144 2.18 15.49 -3.31
CA PHE A 144 2.32 14.12 -2.86
C PHE A 144 3.62 13.45 -3.32
N ALA A 145 4.10 13.74 -4.51
CA ALA A 145 5.29 13.10 -5.07
C ALA A 145 6.58 13.57 -4.38
N ALA A 146 6.72 14.87 -4.08
CA ALA A 146 7.94 15.42 -3.52
C ALA A 146 8.35 14.80 -2.17
N PRO A 147 7.45 14.66 -1.16
CA PRO A 147 7.80 13.97 0.08
C PRO A 147 7.86 12.44 -0.06
N SER A 148 7.20 11.87 -1.08
CA SER A 148 7.20 10.41 -1.29
C SER A 148 8.57 9.90 -1.73
N LEU A 149 9.31 10.63 -2.56
CA LEU A 149 10.64 10.23 -3.03
C LEU A 149 11.63 9.95 -1.88
N PRO A 150 11.93 10.90 -0.97
CA PRO A 150 12.81 10.63 0.17
C PRO A 150 12.21 9.59 1.12
N GLY A 151 10.89 9.56 1.30
CA GLY A 151 10.22 8.57 2.13
C GLY A 151 10.43 7.13 1.63
N TRP A 152 10.34 6.91 0.32
CA TRP A 152 10.62 5.61 -0.30
C TRP A 152 12.09 5.24 -0.20
N ALA A 153 13.00 6.18 -0.46
CA ALA A 153 14.43 5.95 -0.31
C ALA A 153 14.77 5.53 1.12
N THR A 154 14.30 6.28 2.10
CA THR A 154 14.53 5.97 3.52
C THR A 154 13.98 4.59 3.89
N LYS A 155 12.73 4.26 3.53
CA LYS A 155 12.13 2.96 3.85
C LYS A 155 12.90 1.78 3.27
N ASN A 156 13.42 1.90 2.06
CA ASN A 156 14.11 0.80 1.40
C ASN A 156 15.56 0.64 1.87
N TRP A 157 16.24 1.73 2.23
CA TRP A 157 17.66 1.70 2.58
C TRP A 157 17.92 1.73 4.09
N LEU A 158 16.94 2.09 4.91
CA LEU A 158 17.12 2.20 6.35
C LEU A 158 17.58 0.91 7.02
N PRO A 159 17.09 -0.30 6.65
CA PRO A 159 17.62 -1.55 7.19
C PRO A 159 19.11 -1.73 6.90
N THR A 160 19.53 -1.44 5.66
CA THR A 160 20.94 -1.53 5.26
C THR A 160 21.79 -0.51 6.00
N LEU A 161 21.30 0.73 6.10
CA LEU A 161 21.99 1.79 6.85
C LEU A 161 22.17 1.41 8.33
N PHE A 162 21.15 0.83 8.97
CA PHE A 162 21.26 0.37 10.36
C PHE A 162 22.22 -0.81 10.50
N ALA A 163 22.17 -1.77 9.58
CA ALA A 163 23.11 -2.88 9.60
C ALA A 163 24.58 -2.43 9.51
N GLU A 164 24.87 -1.49 8.61
CA GLU A 164 26.22 -0.97 8.42
C GLU A 164 26.65 -0.01 9.52
N SER A 165 25.79 0.95 9.91
CA SER A 165 26.17 1.99 10.87
C SER A 165 26.25 1.47 12.31
N LEU A 166 25.41 0.52 12.67
CA LEU A 166 25.37 -0.08 14.00
C LEU A 166 26.18 -1.39 14.08
N ASN A 167 26.68 -1.87 12.95
CA ASN A 167 27.40 -3.14 12.85
C ASN A 167 26.60 -4.33 13.40
N ILE A 168 25.31 -4.39 13.07
CA ILE A 168 24.39 -5.44 13.47
C ILE A 168 23.96 -6.27 12.25
N PRO A 169 23.54 -7.54 12.45
CA PRO A 169 23.07 -8.36 11.35
C PRO A 169 21.75 -7.82 10.77
N MET A 170 21.52 -8.06 9.48
CA MET A 170 20.32 -7.62 8.78
C MET A 170 19.03 -8.17 9.41
N SER A 171 19.11 -9.36 10.04
CA SER A 171 18.00 -9.97 10.77
C SER A 171 17.50 -9.14 11.96
N GLU A 172 18.35 -8.31 12.54
CA GLU A 172 18.01 -7.36 13.59
C GLU A 172 17.71 -5.96 13.04
N ALA A 173 18.51 -5.51 12.09
CA ALA A 173 18.34 -4.20 11.46
C ALA A 173 17.00 -4.05 10.75
N GLY A 174 16.49 -5.11 10.11
CA GLY A 174 15.18 -5.14 9.45
C GLY A 174 14.03 -4.78 10.40
N PRO A 175 13.77 -5.57 11.45
CA PRO A 175 12.74 -5.26 12.43
C PRO A 175 12.92 -3.90 13.11
N ILE A 176 14.12 -3.53 13.53
CA ILE A 176 14.40 -2.24 14.19
C ILE A 176 13.98 -1.08 13.28
N SER A 177 14.37 -1.10 12.00
CA SER A 177 14.07 -0.03 11.07
C SER A 177 12.58 0.10 10.79
N THR A 178 11.88 -1.01 10.56
CA THR A 178 10.44 -0.99 10.24
C THR A 178 9.58 -0.64 11.43
N ILE A 179 9.91 -1.13 12.62
CA ILE A 179 9.22 -0.78 13.87
C ILE A 179 9.41 0.71 14.18
N THR A 180 10.63 1.24 14.03
CA THR A 180 10.91 2.66 14.25
C THR A 180 10.08 3.55 13.31
N ILE A 181 10.00 3.21 12.01
CA ILE A 181 9.17 3.93 11.04
C ILE A 181 7.69 3.83 11.43
N ALA A 182 7.20 2.64 11.79
CA ALA A 182 5.80 2.45 12.15
C ALA A 182 5.39 3.26 13.39
N LEU A 183 6.21 3.23 14.45
CA LEU A 183 5.98 4.00 15.67
C LEU A 183 6.01 5.51 15.42
N SER A 184 7.01 6.00 14.66
CA SER A 184 7.10 7.42 14.31
C SER A 184 5.91 7.87 13.47
N SER A 185 5.46 7.05 12.53
CA SER A 185 4.28 7.33 11.70
C SER A 185 3.01 7.37 12.55
N PHE A 186 2.85 6.44 13.48
CA PHE A 186 1.70 6.41 14.39
C PHE A 186 1.62 7.67 15.26
N VAL A 187 2.73 8.07 15.87
CA VAL A 187 2.80 9.33 16.64
C VAL A 187 2.52 10.53 15.76
N GLY A 188 3.11 10.56 14.54
CA GLY A 188 2.92 11.65 13.57
C GLY A 188 1.47 11.83 13.15
N VAL A 189 0.74 10.73 12.92
CA VAL A 189 -0.69 10.77 12.55
C VAL A 189 -1.54 11.35 13.68
N ILE A 190 -1.31 10.93 14.93
CA ILE A 190 -2.06 11.45 16.10
C ILE A 190 -1.78 12.93 16.29
N VAL A 191 -0.52 13.32 16.34
CA VAL A 191 -0.11 14.72 16.56
C VAL A 191 -0.59 15.59 15.41
N GLY A 192 -0.41 15.14 14.16
CA GLY A 192 -0.87 15.86 12.96
C GLY A 192 -2.39 16.04 12.94
N GLY A 193 -3.16 15.02 13.32
CA GLY A 193 -4.61 15.10 13.45
C GLY A 193 -5.04 16.16 14.49
N ILE A 194 -4.47 16.10 15.69
CA ILE A 194 -4.78 17.07 16.77
C ILE A 194 -4.42 18.51 16.35
N LEU A 195 -3.29 18.69 15.68
CA LEU A 195 -2.88 20.02 15.20
C LEU A 195 -3.82 20.52 14.10
N SER A 196 -4.17 19.67 13.14
CA SER A 196 -5.10 20.02 12.07
C SER A 196 -6.46 20.46 12.61
N ASP A 197 -7.02 19.73 13.58
CA ASP A 197 -8.32 20.06 14.19
C ASP A 197 -8.32 21.39 14.97
N LYS A 198 -7.15 21.85 15.39
CA LYS A 198 -7.01 23.15 16.09
C LYS A 198 -6.88 24.35 15.13
N TRP A 199 -6.48 24.11 13.89
CA TRP A 199 -6.17 25.17 12.92
C TRP A 199 -7.27 25.33 11.84
N VAL A 200 -8.24 24.44 11.81
CA VAL A 200 -9.44 24.47 10.96
C VAL A 200 -10.68 24.78 11.81
#